data_1031cbfcff8bb92f761cf22a7426fa08
#
_entry.id   1031cbfcff8bb92f761cf22a7426fa08
#
_cell.length_a   1.000
_cell.length_b   1.000
_cell.length_c   1.000
_cell.angle_alpha   90.00
_cell.angle_beta   90.00
_cell.angle_gamma   90.00
#
_symmetry.space_group_name_H-M   'P 1'
#
loop_
_entity.id
_entity.type
_entity.pdbx_description
1 polymer ?
#
loop_
_entity_poly.entity_id
_entity_poly.type
_entity_poly.pdbx_seq_one_letter_code
_entity_poly.pdbx_strand_id
1 'polypeptide(L)'
;MDNRATLAGSQAGMRFIAQMTFFNQGDFDRLRTFITDGYDPALLDDQSVDDRLHQLQSIYKTLGKMRVSEIISADKYRVAMLLEAQHASDLYYTQIKVGEDYPHHVIQYIHRKHRKNGAQEDGV
;
A
#
# COMPACT_ATOMS: atom_id res chain seq x y z
N MET A 1 -9.62 18.20 4.49
CA MET A 1 -10.26 16.89 4.22
C MET A 1 -9.52 15.80 4.96
N ASP A 2 -10.24 14.94 5.61
CA ASP A 2 -9.64 13.85 6.37
C ASP A 2 -9.39 12.65 5.46
N ASN A 3 -8.12 12.39 5.15
CA ASN A 3 -7.72 11.28 4.30
C ASN A 3 -8.15 9.93 4.88
N ARG A 4 -8.10 9.80 6.21
CA ARG A 4 -8.50 8.56 6.86
C ARG A 4 -9.98 8.28 6.68
N ALA A 5 -10.82 9.30 6.80
CA ALA A 5 -12.26 9.13 6.60
C ALA A 5 -12.57 8.72 5.16
N THR A 6 -11.89 9.33 4.20
CA THR A 6 -12.06 8.98 2.79
C THR A 6 -11.69 7.52 2.53
N LEU A 7 -10.55 7.08 3.07
CA LEU A 7 -10.11 5.69 2.90
C LEU A 7 -11.03 4.71 3.63
N ALA A 8 -11.50 5.07 4.82
CA ALA A 8 -12.37 4.18 5.60
C ALA A 8 -13.73 3.96 4.93
N GLY A 9 -14.12 4.83 4.00
CA GLY A 9 -15.36 4.68 3.23
C GLY A 9 -15.23 3.74 2.04
N SER A 10 -14.05 3.13 1.84
CA SER A 10 -13.76 2.28 0.69
C SER A 10 -13.31 0.91 1.16
N GLN A 11 -13.73 -0.16 0.48
CA GLN A 11 -13.26 -1.51 0.79
C GLN A 11 -11.75 -1.60 0.59
N ALA A 12 -11.25 -1.05 -0.51
CA ALA A 12 -9.81 -1.02 -0.78
C ALA A 12 -9.08 -0.16 0.24
N GLY A 13 -9.67 0.98 0.61
CA GLY A 13 -9.08 1.89 1.58
C GLY A 13 -8.94 1.26 2.96
N MET A 14 -9.93 0.48 3.38
CA MET A 14 -9.85 -0.21 4.68
C MET A 14 -8.73 -1.24 4.70
N ARG A 15 -8.51 -1.95 3.58
CA ARG A 15 -7.38 -2.87 3.46
C ARG A 15 -6.06 -2.14 3.56
N PHE A 16 -5.97 -0.97 2.90
CA PHE A 16 -4.77 -0.15 2.97
C PHE A 16 -4.50 0.31 4.40
N ILE A 17 -5.53 0.81 5.09
CA ILE A 17 -5.37 1.27 6.48
C ILE A 17 -4.84 0.14 7.36
N ALA A 18 -5.40 -1.06 7.24
CA ALA A 18 -4.95 -2.20 8.04
C ALA A 18 -3.50 -2.54 7.74
N GLN A 19 -3.14 -2.64 6.47
CA GLN A 19 -1.78 -2.97 6.08
C GLN A 19 -0.79 -1.92 6.58
N MET A 20 -1.13 -0.65 6.42
CA MET A 20 -0.25 0.44 6.80
C MET A 20 -0.11 0.54 8.33
N THR A 21 -1.16 0.22 9.06
CA THR A 21 -1.12 0.22 10.52
C THR A 21 -0.09 -0.79 11.02
N PHE A 22 -0.15 -2.03 10.53
CA PHE A 22 0.81 -3.06 10.92
C PHE A 22 2.22 -2.68 10.47
N PHE A 23 2.35 -2.18 9.26
CA PHE A 23 3.63 -1.74 8.72
C PHE A 23 4.26 -0.68 9.61
N ASN A 24 3.50 0.37 9.96
CA ASN A 24 4.01 1.49 10.75
C ASN A 24 4.32 1.11 12.19
N GLN A 25 3.69 0.05 12.70
CA GLN A 25 4.01 -0.48 14.03
C GLN A 25 5.23 -1.40 14.00
N GLY A 26 5.73 -1.75 12.81
CA GLY A 26 6.78 -2.74 12.68
C GLY A 26 6.32 -4.14 13.07
N ASP A 27 5.01 -4.38 13.00
CA ASP A 27 4.42 -5.65 13.43
C ASP A 27 4.31 -6.58 12.23
N PHE A 28 5.43 -7.19 11.87
CA PHE A 28 5.51 -8.01 10.69
C PHE A 28 4.87 -9.39 10.86
N ASP A 29 4.64 -9.83 12.07
CA ASP A 29 3.89 -11.05 12.32
C ASP A 29 2.43 -10.88 11.93
N ARG A 30 1.81 -9.79 12.36
CA ARG A 30 0.43 -9.48 11.97
C ARG A 30 0.33 -9.14 10.50
N LEU A 31 1.35 -8.48 9.96
CA LEU A 31 1.37 -8.16 8.55
C LEU A 31 1.42 -9.44 7.70
N ARG A 32 2.19 -10.44 8.14
CA ARG A 32 2.22 -11.75 7.48
C ARG A 32 0.83 -12.38 7.45
N THR A 33 0.15 -12.38 8.58
CA THR A 33 -1.20 -12.95 8.67
C THR A 33 -2.16 -12.19 7.76
N PHE A 34 -2.07 -10.87 7.78
CA PHE A 34 -2.91 -10.01 6.94
C PHE A 34 -2.74 -10.35 5.46
N ILE A 35 -1.49 -10.50 5.00
CA ILE A 35 -1.20 -10.81 3.60
C ILE A 35 -1.67 -12.23 3.28
N THR A 36 -1.36 -13.19 4.15
CA THR A 36 -1.74 -14.59 3.93
C THR A 36 -3.24 -14.75 3.78
N ASP A 37 -4.01 -14.10 4.65
CA ASP A 37 -5.46 -14.27 4.68
C ASP A 37 -6.21 -13.28 3.79
N GLY A 38 -5.61 -12.13 3.53
CA GLY A 38 -6.31 -11.04 2.85
C GLY A 38 -5.98 -10.84 1.38
N TYR A 39 -4.88 -11.42 0.90
CA TYR A 39 -4.52 -11.32 -0.51
C TYR A 39 -5.11 -12.49 -1.28
N ASP A 40 -5.52 -12.23 -2.52
CA ASP A 40 -6.05 -13.28 -3.38
C ASP A 40 -4.99 -14.35 -3.63
N PRO A 41 -5.35 -15.65 -3.61
CA PRO A 41 -4.38 -16.71 -3.86
C PRO A 41 -3.61 -16.55 -5.17
N ALA A 42 -4.26 -16.08 -6.23
CA ALA A 42 -3.59 -15.85 -7.52
C ALA A 42 -2.47 -14.81 -7.39
N LEU A 43 -2.70 -13.78 -6.57
CA LEU A 43 -1.70 -12.75 -6.34
C LEU A 43 -0.50 -13.32 -5.57
N LEU A 44 -0.76 -14.23 -4.63
CA LEU A 44 0.30 -14.86 -3.84
C LEU A 44 1.06 -15.92 -4.64
N ASP A 45 0.47 -16.45 -5.69
CA ASP A 45 1.18 -17.32 -6.63
C ASP A 45 2.19 -16.52 -7.46
N ASP A 46 1.83 -15.28 -7.78
CA ASP A 46 2.71 -14.39 -8.54
C ASP A 46 3.91 -13.95 -7.70
N GLN A 47 3.67 -13.59 -6.45
CA GLN A 47 4.73 -13.22 -5.51
C GLN A 47 4.33 -13.69 -4.12
N SER A 48 5.14 -14.54 -3.51
CA SER A 48 4.82 -15.20 -2.25
C SER A 48 4.67 -14.23 -1.08
N VAL A 49 4.03 -14.72 -0.01
CA VAL A 49 3.91 -13.97 1.23
C VAL A 49 5.31 -13.61 1.76
N ASP A 50 6.23 -14.57 1.73
CA ASP A 50 7.60 -14.33 2.24
C ASP A 50 8.30 -13.24 1.45
N ASP A 51 8.20 -13.25 0.12
CA ASP A 51 8.82 -12.23 -0.72
C ASP A 51 8.22 -10.86 -0.46
N ARG A 52 6.90 -10.79 -0.36
CA ARG A 52 6.21 -9.53 -0.09
C ARG A 52 6.58 -8.97 1.26
N LEU A 53 6.62 -9.84 2.27
CA LEU A 53 6.97 -9.43 3.62
C LEU A 53 8.39 -8.95 3.69
N HIS A 54 9.30 -9.65 3.01
CA HIS A 54 10.71 -9.25 2.95
C HIS A 54 10.88 -7.87 2.32
N GLN A 55 10.15 -7.58 1.25
CA GLN A 55 10.16 -6.27 0.62
C GLN A 55 9.66 -5.19 1.58
N LEU A 56 8.57 -5.46 2.28
CA LEU A 56 8.01 -4.48 3.23
C LEU A 56 8.96 -4.24 4.40
N GLN A 57 9.64 -5.29 4.88
CA GLN A 57 10.64 -5.14 5.92
C GLN A 57 11.80 -4.27 5.45
N SER A 58 12.26 -4.46 4.21
CA SER A 58 13.33 -3.64 3.63
C SER A 58 12.90 -2.19 3.52
N ILE A 59 11.68 -1.93 3.08
CA ILE A 59 11.15 -0.58 2.98
C ILE A 59 11.08 0.08 4.35
N TYR A 60 10.57 -0.63 5.34
CA TYR A 60 10.47 -0.11 6.69
C TYR A 60 11.85 0.23 7.27
N LYS A 61 12.81 -0.66 7.06
CA LYS A 61 14.16 -0.47 7.55
C LYS A 61 14.84 0.75 6.92
N THR A 62 14.59 0.99 5.64
CA THR A 62 15.23 2.06 4.89
C THR A 62 14.47 3.39 5.01
N LEU A 63 13.15 3.35 4.90
CA LEU A 63 12.32 4.55 4.79
C LEU A 63 11.56 4.89 6.06
N GLY A 64 11.40 3.93 6.97
CA GLY A 64 10.65 4.14 8.20
C GLY A 64 9.14 4.14 7.97
N LYS A 65 8.43 4.80 8.85
CA LYS A 65 6.98 4.88 8.79
C LYS A 65 6.54 5.69 7.58
N MET A 66 5.32 5.43 7.13
CA MET A 66 4.74 6.14 6.00
C MET A 66 3.37 6.69 6.37
N ARG A 67 3.00 7.78 5.73
CA ARG A 67 1.66 8.37 5.90
C ARG A 67 1.16 8.88 4.57
N VAL A 68 -0.15 8.98 4.46
CA VAL A 68 -0.79 9.48 3.24
C VAL A 68 -0.56 10.98 3.12
N SER A 69 0.03 11.38 2.01
CA SER A 69 0.21 12.78 1.67
C SER A 69 -0.98 13.29 0.86
N GLU A 70 -1.41 12.48 -0.12
CA GLU A 70 -2.48 12.87 -1.02
C GLU A 70 -3.20 11.64 -1.53
N ILE A 71 -4.53 11.70 -1.60
CA ILE A 71 -5.33 10.66 -2.25
C ILE A 71 -5.55 11.08 -3.69
N ILE A 72 -5.09 10.26 -4.63
CA ILE A 72 -5.23 10.53 -6.06
C ILE A 72 -6.62 10.11 -6.53
N SER A 73 -7.06 8.92 -6.14
CA SER A 73 -8.40 8.43 -6.44
C SER A 73 -8.85 7.47 -5.35
N ALA A 74 -10.14 7.45 -5.09
CA ALA A 74 -10.70 6.59 -4.06
C ALA A 74 -12.05 6.07 -4.50
N ASP A 75 -12.04 4.87 -5.08
CA ASP A 75 -13.25 4.15 -5.41
C ASP A 75 -13.48 3.06 -4.38
N LYS A 76 -14.65 2.46 -4.40
CA LYS A 76 -14.99 1.44 -3.41
C LYS A 76 -14.00 0.27 -3.39
N TYR A 77 -13.50 -0.13 -4.57
CA TYR A 77 -12.66 -1.32 -4.72
C TYR A 77 -11.23 -1.00 -5.13
N ARG A 78 -10.88 0.28 -5.26
CA ARG A 78 -9.54 0.68 -5.68
C ARG A 78 -9.21 2.06 -5.14
N VAL A 79 -8.05 2.18 -4.49
CA VAL A 79 -7.55 3.49 -4.05
C VAL A 79 -6.12 3.65 -4.55
N ALA A 80 -5.78 4.89 -4.88
CA ALA A 80 -4.42 5.27 -5.28
C ALA A 80 -4.04 6.54 -4.53
N MET A 81 -2.80 6.61 -4.05
CA MET A 81 -2.38 7.70 -3.21
C MET A 81 -0.89 7.91 -3.26
N LEU A 82 -0.46 9.07 -2.78
CA LEU A 82 0.94 9.38 -2.56
C LEU A 82 1.23 9.30 -1.08
N LEU A 83 2.34 8.67 -0.73
CA LEU A 83 2.78 8.50 0.65
C LEU A 83 4.08 9.28 0.89
N GLU A 84 4.21 9.81 2.11
CA GLU A 84 5.45 10.38 2.60
C GLU A 84 6.14 9.35 3.48
N ALA A 85 7.46 9.30 3.38
CA ALA A 85 8.26 8.40 4.22
C ALA A 85 8.97 9.18 5.31
N GLN A 86 9.15 8.56 6.47
CA GLN A 86 9.78 9.18 7.62
C GLN A 86 11.22 9.61 7.33
N HIS A 87 11.96 8.78 6.60
CA HIS A 87 13.39 8.98 6.38
C HIS A 87 13.76 9.28 4.94
N ALA A 88 12.84 9.80 4.15
CA ALA A 88 13.12 10.19 2.77
C ALA A 88 12.24 11.36 2.37
N SER A 89 12.74 12.17 1.44
CA SER A 89 12.00 13.34 0.97
C SER A 89 11.13 13.05 -0.24
N ASP A 90 11.35 11.92 -0.90
CA ASP A 90 10.56 11.53 -2.07
C ASP A 90 9.18 11.04 -1.65
N LEU A 91 8.23 11.19 -2.56
CA LEU A 91 6.91 10.62 -2.39
C LEU A 91 6.87 9.23 -3.04
N TYR A 92 5.96 8.40 -2.57
CA TYR A 92 5.79 7.04 -3.07
C TYR A 92 4.36 6.83 -3.52
N TYR A 93 4.19 6.33 -4.72
CA TYR A 93 2.87 6.01 -5.26
C TYR A 93 2.45 4.63 -4.79
N THR A 94 1.25 4.53 -4.26
CA THR A 94 0.71 3.26 -3.80
C THR A 94 -0.71 3.10 -4.31
N GLN A 95 -1.00 1.93 -4.84
CA GLN A 95 -2.33 1.58 -5.31
C GLN A 95 -2.69 0.21 -4.77
N ILE A 96 -3.91 0.09 -4.25
CA ILE A 96 -4.42 -1.19 -3.79
C ILE A 96 -5.80 -1.39 -4.40
N LYS A 97 -6.04 -2.59 -4.91
CA LYS A 97 -7.30 -2.96 -5.52
C LYS A 97 -7.78 -4.26 -4.87
N VAL A 98 -9.08 -4.32 -4.59
CA VAL A 98 -9.69 -5.52 -4.01
C VAL A 98 -10.76 -6.07 -4.94
N GLY A 99 -11.08 -7.36 -4.78
CA GLY A 99 -12.16 -7.99 -5.53
C GLY A 99 -13.51 -7.42 -5.13
N GLU A 100 -14.44 -7.40 -6.07
CA GLU A 100 -15.77 -6.88 -5.81
C GLU A 100 -16.64 -7.83 -5.00
N ASP A 101 -16.29 -9.11 -4.98
CA ASP A 101 -17.02 -10.12 -4.23
C ASP A 101 -16.45 -10.26 -2.83
N TYR A 102 -17.32 -10.47 -1.86
CA TYR A 102 -16.91 -10.73 -0.48
C TYR A 102 -15.99 -11.98 -0.46
N PRO A 103 -14.89 -11.98 0.28
CA PRO A 103 -14.48 -11.02 1.31
C PRO A 103 -13.58 -9.88 0.81
N HIS A 104 -13.56 -9.57 -0.45
CA HIS A 104 -12.80 -8.46 -1.03
C HIS A 104 -11.29 -8.61 -0.82
N HIS A 105 -10.76 -9.75 -1.23
CA HIS A 105 -9.31 -9.99 -1.16
C HIS A 105 -8.56 -8.98 -2.01
N VAL A 106 -7.35 -8.63 -1.57
CA VAL A 106 -6.46 -7.78 -2.35
C VAL A 106 -6.07 -8.54 -3.61
N ILE A 107 -6.35 -7.93 -4.77
CA ILE A 107 -6.04 -8.52 -6.07
C ILE A 107 -4.94 -7.78 -6.80
N GLN A 108 -4.53 -6.60 -6.29
CA GLN A 108 -3.41 -5.85 -6.84
C GLN A 108 -2.85 -4.93 -5.76
N TYR A 109 -1.55 -4.87 -5.67
CA TYR A 109 -0.85 -3.93 -4.79
C TYR A 109 0.38 -3.42 -5.52
N ILE A 110 0.44 -2.10 -5.70
CA ILE A 110 1.56 -1.43 -6.37
C ILE A 110 2.15 -0.43 -5.40
N HIS A 111 3.47 -0.42 -5.31
CA HIS A 111 4.19 0.55 -4.49
C HIS A 111 5.48 0.88 -5.21
N ARG A 112 5.68 2.17 -5.51
CA ARG A 112 6.88 2.58 -6.23
C ARG A 112 7.21 4.03 -5.91
N LYS A 113 8.46 4.40 -6.10
CA LYS A 113 8.89 5.76 -5.92
C LYS A 113 8.22 6.65 -6.98
N HIS A 114 7.63 7.74 -6.52
CA HIS A 114 6.97 8.70 -7.41
C HIS A 114 8.00 9.73 -7.84
N ARG A 115 8.18 9.88 -9.15
CA ARG A 115 9.10 10.87 -9.67
C ARG A 115 8.37 12.18 -9.84
N LYS A 116 8.78 13.13 -9.04
CA LYS A 116 8.09 14.39 -8.97
C LYS A 116 8.09 15.17 -10.25
N ASN A 117 9.14 15.21 -10.94
CA ASN A 117 9.21 15.94 -12.16
C ASN A 117 9.31 15.03 -13.32
N GLY A 118 8.57 14.27 -13.14
CA GLY A 118 8.59 13.41 -14.07
C GLY A 118 9.85 13.08 -14.71
N ALA A 119 9.81 13.36 -14.63
CA ALA A 119 10.36 13.14 -15.08
C ALA A 119 10.97 13.48 -15.79
N GLN A 120 10.81 14.02 -15.56
CA GLN A 120 11.29 14.44 -16.05
C GLN A 120 12.23 14.00 -16.28
N GLU A 121 12.45 13.74 -16.09
CA GLU A 121 13.09 13.34 -16.33
C GLU A 121 13.31 12.59 -16.96
N ASP A 122 12.99 12.40 -17.13
CA ASP A 122 13.09 11.91 -17.79
C ASP A 122 12.99 12.00 -18.66
N GLY A 123 12.93 12.40 -18.60
CA GLY A 123 12.99 12.72 -19.46
C GLY A 123 13.21 13.00 -19.91
N VAL A 124 13.40 13.18 -19.69
CA VAL A 124 13.76 13.59 -20.18
C VAL A 124 14.07 13.63 -20.52
#